data_6a84cde9e1a0ab0dcce25790563c53e4
#
_entry.id   6a84cde9e1a0ab0dcce25790563c53e4
#
_cell.length_a   1.000
_cell.length_b   1.000
_cell.length_c   1.000
_cell.angle_alpha   90.00
_cell.angle_beta   90.00
_cell.angle_gamma   90.00
#
_symmetry.space_group_name_H-M   'P 1'
#
loop_
_entity.id
_entity.type
_entity.pdbx_description
1 polymer ?
#
loop_
_entity_poly.entity_id
_entity_poly.type
_entity_poly.pdbx_seq_one_letter_code
_entity_poly.pdbx_strand_id
1 'polypeptide(L)'
;MRSTSRFTTTAAVMAATTMLLAGCSAIGGDGKQGEDSSATAEKDSFAASLVSDGSAVIADPDGTGAEVSQKFFPESDTVVVAAPDRENQLKAAAIAVELGAPMLIRYSSAEATAAVDAEIERLGATRVINVGQKAGEETDGEDTQLIADTQPVTADKDAEIKAIVDHARAHAGEADKSGDGEVPIFATELTSFAAAATAANKLPVTVLSYADPRVTKESMDQVNGKKALALGRQFGSSERFRTTIELAKNGELPGGGGLVFPGRRMIATYGHPSGPALGQMGEKPPAEAVGVVKEWARQYQELTDEKIIPAFEVIATVASSAPGDDGNFTNESDPEELIPYIDAITEAGGYAVIDLQPGLTTFKEQAVRYEELLKRPNVGLALDAEWKLQPGQQPAAQVGSASAAEINEATEWLANLTRENGLPQKALIVHQFQVAMLPDRQNIDTSTPELSFIPVSYTHLTLPTTPY
;
A
#
# COMPACT_ATOMS: atom_id res chain seq x y z
N MET A 1 29.05 56.67 1.62
CA MET A 1 28.38 57.25 2.80
C MET A 1 27.69 56.10 3.50
N ARG A 2 28.34 55.50 4.48
CA ARG A 2 28.18 55.62 5.93
C ARG A 2 26.69 55.59 6.34
N SER A 3 26.21 54.50 6.98
CA SER A 3 26.19 54.41 8.43
C SER A 3 25.87 52.98 8.90
N THR A 4 26.71 52.53 9.80
CA THR A 4 26.64 51.36 10.66
C THR A 4 25.72 51.60 11.85
N SER A 5 24.98 50.60 12.33
CA SER A 5 24.64 50.51 13.76
C SER A 5 24.56 49.03 14.21
N ARG A 6 25.46 48.70 15.15
CA ARG A 6 25.49 47.51 16.02
C ARG A 6 24.71 47.85 17.30
N PHE A 7 24.02 46.84 17.86
CA PHE A 7 23.85 46.68 19.32
C PHE A 7 23.52 45.17 19.56
N THR A 8 24.41 44.47 20.09
CA THR A 8 24.80 43.90 21.40
C THR A 8 23.71 43.20 22.19
N THR A 9 23.95 41.88 22.31
CA THR A 9 23.79 40.87 23.39
C THR A 9 23.14 41.29 24.71
N THR A 10 22.24 40.41 25.23
CA THR A 10 22.27 40.09 26.66
C THR A 10 21.75 38.64 26.88
N ALA A 11 22.59 37.82 27.48
CA ALA A 11 22.29 36.52 28.04
C ALA A 11 21.66 36.66 29.42
N ALA A 12 20.68 35.84 29.76
CA ALA A 12 20.27 35.67 31.13
C ALA A 12 20.18 34.14 31.45
N VAL A 13 21.14 33.71 32.25
CA VAL A 13 21.17 32.46 32.99
C VAL A 13 20.31 32.62 34.22
N MET A 14 19.38 31.67 34.50
CA MET A 14 18.93 31.46 35.87
C MET A 14 18.77 29.98 36.19
N ALA A 15 19.28 29.68 37.36
CA ALA A 15 19.61 28.42 37.93
C ALA A 15 18.42 27.65 38.55
N ALA A 16 18.72 26.41 38.80
CA ALA A 16 17.95 25.37 39.49
C ALA A 16 17.44 25.77 40.88
N THR A 17 16.32 25.18 41.26
CA THR A 17 16.03 24.95 42.71
C THR A 17 15.30 23.59 42.84
N THR A 18 16.00 22.64 43.42
CA THR A 18 15.54 21.37 43.94
C THR A 18 14.68 21.63 45.20
N MET A 19 13.53 20.96 45.32
CA MET A 19 12.90 20.69 46.60
C MET A 19 12.53 19.23 46.74
N LEU A 20 13.29 18.56 47.59
CA LEU A 20 12.91 17.30 48.23
C LEU A 20 11.82 17.57 49.31
N LEU A 21 10.78 16.76 49.29
CA LEU A 21 9.98 16.50 50.49
C LEU A 21 9.69 15.01 50.59
N ALA A 22 10.32 14.42 51.60
CA ALA A 22 10.05 13.07 52.05
C ALA A 22 8.79 13.06 52.94
N GLY A 23 7.96 12.03 52.78
CA GLY A 23 6.86 11.74 53.69
C GLY A 23 6.54 10.24 53.61
N CYS A 24 7.09 9.49 54.57
CA CYS A 24 6.72 8.09 54.83
C CYS A 24 5.32 7.95 55.36
N SER A 25 4.57 6.95 54.93
CA SER A 25 3.78 6.10 55.82
C SER A 25 3.45 4.76 55.13
N ALA A 26 3.79 3.69 55.80
CA ALA A 26 3.61 2.30 55.44
C ALA A 26 2.15 1.86 55.60
N ILE A 27 1.74 0.82 54.87
CA ILE A 27 1.28 -0.49 55.34
C ILE A 27 0.67 -1.28 54.18
N GLY A 28 1.28 -2.41 53.86
CA GLY A 28 0.76 -3.72 53.56
C GLY A 28 -0.22 -3.95 52.39
N GLY A 29 0.25 -4.70 51.38
CA GLY A 29 -0.62 -5.35 50.38
C GLY A 29 0.23 -5.97 49.28
N ASP A 30 0.24 -7.28 49.23
CA ASP A 30 1.02 -8.21 48.44
C ASP A 30 1.36 -7.80 46.97
N GLY A 31 2.61 -8.01 46.67
CA GLY A 31 3.19 -7.83 45.33
C GLY A 31 2.74 -8.86 44.30
N LYS A 32 2.36 -8.32 43.13
CA LYS A 32 2.50 -8.94 41.81
C LYS A 32 2.26 -7.95 40.65
N GLN A 33 2.23 -6.65 40.92
CA GLN A 33 1.99 -5.62 39.88
C GLN A 33 3.25 -4.88 39.41
N GLY A 34 4.42 -5.20 39.96
CA GLY A 34 5.66 -4.45 39.63
C GLY A 34 6.44 -4.96 38.43
N GLU A 35 6.35 -6.25 38.12
CA GLU A 35 7.13 -6.85 37.00
C GLU A 35 6.48 -6.63 35.63
N ASP A 36 5.15 -6.67 35.56
CA ASP A 36 4.40 -6.46 34.32
C ASP A 36 4.50 -5.02 33.77
N SER A 37 4.50 -4.02 34.66
CA SER A 37 4.57 -2.62 34.23
C SER A 37 5.97 -2.20 33.78
N SER A 38 7.03 -2.82 34.29
CA SER A 38 8.41 -2.53 33.83
C SER A 38 8.72 -3.19 32.50
N ALA A 39 8.25 -4.43 32.30
CA ALA A 39 8.42 -5.15 31.03
C ALA A 39 7.64 -4.47 29.88
N THR A 40 6.44 -3.98 30.14
CA THR A 40 5.64 -3.23 29.15
C THR A 40 6.31 -1.90 28.80
N ALA A 41 6.80 -1.14 29.79
CA ALA A 41 7.49 0.13 29.55
C ALA A 41 8.82 -0.06 28.81
N GLU A 42 9.53 -1.18 29.00
CA GLU A 42 10.75 -1.51 28.30
C GLU A 42 10.49 -1.93 26.85
N LYS A 43 9.42 -2.67 26.59
CA LYS A 43 8.96 -3.03 25.23
C LYS A 43 8.47 -1.80 24.44
N ASP A 44 7.70 -0.93 25.06
CA ASP A 44 7.25 0.32 24.45
C ASP A 44 8.43 1.22 24.07
N SER A 45 9.46 1.29 24.89
CA SER A 45 10.69 2.02 24.62
C SER A 45 11.49 1.40 23.46
N PHE A 46 11.54 0.07 23.36
CA PHE A 46 12.16 -0.64 22.25
C PHE A 46 11.41 -0.40 20.94
N ALA A 47 10.09 -0.61 20.91
CA ALA A 47 9.26 -0.37 19.73
C ALA A 47 9.41 1.07 19.21
N ALA A 48 9.36 2.06 20.11
CA ALA A 48 9.55 3.47 19.75
C ALA A 48 10.94 3.75 19.16
N SER A 49 11.98 3.07 19.63
CA SER A 49 13.35 3.22 19.11
C SER A 49 13.49 2.77 17.66
N LEU A 50 12.69 1.76 17.23
CA LEU A 50 12.71 1.24 15.86
C LEU A 50 12.26 2.29 14.82
N VAL A 51 11.46 3.25 15.24
CA VAL A 51 10.89 4.32 14.38
C VAL A 51 11.32 5.73 14.84
N SER A 52 12.43 5.86 15.57
CA SER A 52 12.96 7.16 16.02
C SER A 52 13.06 8.16 14.87
N ASP A 53 13.58 7.73 13.73
CA ASP A 53 13.77 8.53 12.51
C ASP A 53 12.52 8.61 11.62
N GLY A 54 11.38 8.11 12.09
CA GLY A 54 10.13 8.06 11.36
C GLY A 54 9.74 6.66 10.92
N SER A 55 8.61 6.55 10.24
CA SER A 55 8.19 5.28 9.62
C SER A 55 9.20 4.85 8.54
N ALA A 56 9.45 3.54 8.46
CA ALA A 56 10.49 3.01 7.59
C ALA A 56 10.14 1.63 7.02
N VAL A 57 10.82 1.28 5.93
CA VAL A 57 10.82 -0.06 5.33
C VAL A 57 12.18 -0.70 5.62
N ILE A 58 12.18 -1.91 6.18
CA ILE A 58 13.37 -2.77 6.25
C ILE A 58 13.28 -3.67 5.03
N ALA A 59 14.11 -3.40 4.04
CA ALA A 59 13.94 -3.95 2.70
C ALA A 59 14.26 -5.44 2.58
N ASP A 60 15.24 -5.93 3.35
CA ASP A 60 15.75 -7.32 3.31
C ASP A 60 15.93 -7.83 1.86
N PRO A 61 16.74 -7.11 1.03
CA PRO A 61 16.75 -7.29 -0.42
C PRO A 61 17.28 -8.65 -0.87
N ASP A 62 18.15 -9.27 -0.07
CA ASP A 62 18.70 -10.61 -0.29
C ASP A 62 17.88 -11.73 0.36
N GLY A 63 16.86 -11.36 1.17
CA GLY A 63 15.97 -12.29 1.84
C GLY A 63 16.63 -13.09 2.97
N THR A 64 17.84 -12.73 3.38
CA THR A 64 18.58 -13.45 4.44
C THR A 64 18.02 -13.20 5.84
N GLY A 65 17.26 -12.13 6.04
CA GLY A 65 16.78 -11.68 7.35
C GLY A 65 17.82 -10.89 8.15
N ALA A 66 19.04 -10.68 7.64
CA ALA A 66 20.10 -9.99 8.36
C ALA A 66 19.73 -8.55 8.72
N GLU A 67 19.16 -7.77 7.79
CA GLU A 67 18.75 -6.39 8.06
C GLU A 67 17.67 -6.31 9.15
N VAL A 68 16.75 -7.27 9.19
CA VAL A 68 15.72 -7.33 10.23
C VAL A 68 16.33 -7.74 11.56
N SER A 69 17.22 -8.72 11.57
CA SER A 69 17.97 -9.12 12.78
C SER A 69 18.73 -7.95 13.38
N GLN A 70 19.48 -7.17 12.57
CA GLN A 70 20.20 -5.97 13.01
C GLN A 70 19.28 -4.95 13.68
N LYS A 71 18.06 -4.84 13.23
CA LYS A 71 17.10 -3.87 13.76
C LYS A 71 16.43 -4.35 15.04
N PHE A 72 16.13 -5.66 15.14
CA PHE A 72 15.34 -6.23 16.24
C PHE A 72 16.17 -6.87 17.36
N PHE A 73 17.41 -7.25 17.06
CA PHE A 73 18.29 -7.93 18.02
C PHE A 73 19.63 -7.21 18.14
N PRO A 74 19.86 -6.42 19.19
CA PRO A 74 21.19 -5.84 19.47
C PRO A 74 22.26 -6.92 19.66
N GLU A 75 21.90 -8.02 20.33
CA GLU A 75 22.71 -9.21 20.62
C GLU A 75 21.82 -10.44 20.72
N SER A 76 22.37 -11.62 20.55
CA SER A 76 21.68 -12.90 20.79
C SER A 76 22.67 -14.04 20.94
N ASP A 77 22.62 -14.77 22.04
CA ASP A 77 23.47 -15.94 22.27
C ASP A 77 23.15 -17.09 21.28
N THR A 78 21.93 -17.15 20.78
CA THR A 78 21.45 -18.18 19.86
C THR A 78 20.94 -17.55 18.56
N VAL A 79 21.30 -18.18 17.42
CA VAL A 79 20.82 -17.84 16.07
C VAL A 79 20.35 -19.11 15.38
N VAL A 80 19.23 -19.06 14.68
CA VAL A 80 18.72 -20.17 13.86
C VAL A 80 18.99 -19.85 12.39
N VAL A 81 19.73 -20.73 11.71
CA VAL A 81 20.12 -20.57 10.30
C VAL A 81 19.48 -21.67 9.46
N ALA A 82 18.64 -21.27 8.51
CA ALA A 82 17.95 -22.19 7.60
C ALA A 82 18.73 -22.42 6.29
N ALA A 83 18.65 -23.62 5.75
CA ALA A 83 18.91 -23.88 4.34
C ALA A 83 17.84 -23.20 3.45
N PRO A 84 18.13 -22.95 2.14
CA PRO A 84 17.25 -22.15 1.30
C PRO A 84 15.94 -22.84 0.88
N ASP A 85 15.78 -24.14 1.14
CA ASP A 85 14.53 -24.82 0.80
C ASP A 85 13.40 -24.54 1.80
N ARG A 86 12.18 -24.51 1.27
CA ARG A 86 10.98 -24.07 2.00
C ARG A 86 10.72 -24.86 3.29
N GLU A 87 10.90 -26.18 3.28
CA GLU A 87 10.61 -27.04 4.43
C GLU A 87 11.54 -26.70 5.60
N ASN A 88 12.85 -26.56 5.31
CA ASN A 88 13.83 -26.17 6.32
C ASN A 88 13.59 -24.75 6.83
N GLN A 89 13.17 -23.82 5.98
CA GLN A 89 12.82 -22.46 6.42
C GLN A 89 11.63 -22.46 7.37
N LEU A 90 10.55 -23.20 7.08
CA LEU A 90 9.37 -23.28 7.96
C LEU A 90 9.70 -23.99 9.29
N LYS A 91 10.59 -24.98 9.25
CA LYS A 91 11.09 -25.64 10.47
C LYS A 91 11.96 -24.69 11.30
N ALA A 92 12.86 -23.97 10.65
CA ALA A 92 13.72 -22.97 11.31
C ALA A 92 12.90 -21.84 11.94
N ALA A 93 11.84 -21.41 11.27
CA ALA A 93 10.91 -20.40 11.81
C ALA A 93 10.24 -20.89 13.10
N ALA A 94 9.79 -22.17 13.14
CA ALA A 94 9.25 -22.74 14.38
C ALA A 94 10.28 -22.74 15.51
N ILE A 95 11.50 -23.22 15.24
CA ILE A 95 12.58 -23.26 16.24
C ILE A 95 12.95 -21.86 16.71
N ALA A 96 13.07 -20.89 15.79
CA ALA A 96 13.40 -19.51 16.11
C ALA A 96 12.34 -18.86 17.02
N VAL A 97 11.07 -19.16 16.77
CA VAL A 97 9.96 -18.71 17.62
C VAL A 97 10.01 -19.35 19.00
N GLU A 98 10.17 -20.66 19.09
CA GLU A 98 10.24 -21.39 20.36
C GLU A 98 11.42 -20.89 21.25
N LEU A 99 12.53 -20.50 20.64
CA LEU A 99 13.72 -20.03 21.35
C LEU A 99 13.77 -18.51 21.53
N GLY A 100 12.84 -17.75 20.93
CA GLY A 100 12.90 -16.29 20.91
C GLY A 100 14.14 -15.73 20.23
N ALA A 101 14.74 -16.48 19.30
CA ALA A 101 16.00 -16.18 18.63
C ALA A 101 15.82 -15.58 17.22
N PRO A 102 16.76 -14.79 16.70
CA PRO A 102 16.71 -14.36 15.32
C PRO A 102 16.89 -15.53 14.36
N MET A 103 16.16 -15.49 13.23
CA MET A 103 16.29 -16.44 12.13
C MET A 103 17.01 -15.79 10.96
N LEU A 104 17.92 -16.54 10.36
CA LEU A 104 18.62 -16.18 9.12
C LEU A 104 18.48 -17.29 8.08
N ILE A 105 18.58 -16.93 6.79
CA ILE A 105 18.55 -17.90 5.67
C ILE A 105 19.89 -17.82 4.94
N ARG A 106 20.59 -18.94 4.83
CA ARG A 106 21.87 -19.03 4.14
C ARG A 106 21.69 -19.46 2.69
N TYR A 107 21.66 -18.50 1.79
CA TYR A 107 21.66 -18.76 0.35
C TYR A 107 23.08 -19.07 -0.16
N SER A 108 23.17 -19.68 -1.35
CA SER A 108 24.44 -20.13 -1.94
C SER A 108 25.31 -19.03 -2.55
N SER A 109 24.83 -17.78 -2.66
CA SER A 109 25.65 -16.67 -3.14
C SER A 109 26.70 -16.28 -2.09
N ALA A 110 27.87 -15.86 -2.54
CA ALA A 110 28.93 -15.43 -1.64
C ALA A 110 28.51 -14.20 -0.80
N GLU A 111 27.73 -13.30 -1.39
CA GLU A 111 27.24 -12.09 -0.73
C GLU A 111 26.25 -12.42 0.39
N ALA A 112 25.25 -13.28 0.11
CA ALA A 112 24.28 -13.70 1.11
C ALA A 112 24.95 -14.51 2.26
N THR A 113 25.90 -15.39 1.92
CA THR A 113 26.69 -16.12 2.94
C THR A 113 27.45 -15.15 3.82
N ALA A 114 28.15 -14.18 3.24
CA ALA A 114 28.91 -13.19 4.00
C ALA A 114 28.01 -12.31 4.89
N ALA A 115 26.82 -11.96 4.42
CA ALA A 115 25.85 -11.19 5.21
C ALA A 115 25.38 -11.97 6.45
N VAL A 116 25.08 -13.27 6.29
CA VAL A 116 24.70 -14.16 7.40
C VAL A 116 25.85 -14.33 8.40
N ASP A 117 27.08 -14.59 7.91
CA ASP A 117 28.26 -14.77 8.80
C ASP A 117 28.57 -13.49 9.59
N ALA A 118 28.51 -12.33 8.92
CA ALA A 118 28.72 -11.03 9.59
C ALA A 118 27.64 -10.75 10.64
N GLU A 119 26.38 -11.16 10.39
CA GLU A 119 25.31 -10.98 11.34
C GLU A 119 25.44 -11.90 12.56
N ILE A 120 25.84 -13.16 12.37
CA ILE A 120 26.14 -14.09 13.47
C ILE A 120 27.25 -13.50 14.36
N GLU A 121 28.32 -12.99 13.75
CA GLU A 121 29.43 -12.34 14.47
C GLU A 121 28.95 -11.09 15.22
N ARG A 122 28.15 -10.22 14.59
CA ARG A 122 27.60 -9.00 15.19
C ARG A 122 26.75 -9.31 16.42
N LEU A 123 25.92 -10.35 16.35
CA LEU A 123 25.06 -10.79 17.46
C LEU A 123 25.85 -11.35 18.64
N GLY A 124 27.10 -11.75 18.43
CA GLY A 124 27.91 -12.43 19.44
C GLY A 124 27.43 -13.86 19.73
N ALA A 125 26.74 -14.48 18.76
CA ALA A 125 26.10 -15.77 18.95
C ALA A 125 27.14 -16.87 19.25
N THR A 126 26.92 -17.59 20.35
CA THR A 126 27.74 -18.75 20.76
C THR A 126 27.10 -20.07 20.37
N ARG A 127 25.80 -20.07 20.05
CA ARG A 127 25.01 -21.21 19.58
C ARG A 127 24.36 -20.89 18.24
N VAL A 128 24.74 -21.66 17.20
CA VAL A 128 24.19 -21.54 15.84
C VAL A 128 23.48 -22.85 15.48
N ILE A 129 22.17 -22.80 15.37
CA ILE A 129 21.32 -23.96 15.03
C ILE A 129 21.12 -24.00 13.51
N ASN A 130 21.78 -24.91 12.83
CA ASN A 130 21.75 -25.06 11.38
C ASN A 130 20.65 -26.06 10.96
N VAL A 131 19.58 -25.56 10.33
CA VAL A 131 18.43 -26.36 9.88
C VAL A 131 18.58 -26.70 8.40
N GLY A 132 18.80 -27.99 8.08
CA GLY A 132 18.87 -28.51 6.70
C GLY A 132 20.21 -28.27 5.98
N GLN A 133 21.26 -27.79 6.67
CA GLN A 133 22.58 -27.61 6.06
C GLN A 133 23.35 -28.94 5.96
N LYS A 134 24.28 -29.02 4.99
CA LYS A 134 24.99 -30.28 4.68
C LYS A 134 25.91 -30.69 5.82
N ALA A 135 26.06 -32.02 6.00
CA ALA A 135 26.99 -32.63 6.93
C ALA A 135 28.42 -32.09 6.77
N GLY A 136 28.95 -31.48 7.82
CA GLY A 136 30.27 -30.85 7.88
C GLY A 136 30.28 -29.61 8.76
N GLU A 137 29.15 -28.98 9.03
CA GLU A 137 28.93 -28.02 10.12
C GLU A 137 28.42 -28.84 11.31
N GLU A 138 29.26 -29.04 12.34
CA GLU A 138 28.91 -29.83 13.53
C GLU A 138 27.77 -29.10 14.27
N THR A 139 26.55 -29.66 14.13
CA THR A 139 25.46 -29.30 15.01
C THR A 139 25.58 -30.09 16.28
N ASP A 140 25.53 -29.46 17.44
CA ASP A 140 25.57 -30.12 18.75
C ASP A 140 24.49 -31.19 18.84
N GLY A 141 24.72 -32.26 19.62
CA GLY A 141 23.75 -33.36 19.74
C GLY A 141 22.40 -32.94 20.28
N GLU A 142 22.32 -31.94 21.17
CA GLU A 142 21.08 -31.37 21.67
C GLU A 142 20.33 -30.62 20.56
N ASP A 143 21.01 -29.86 19.73
CA ASP A 143 20.42 -29.13 18.60
C ASP A 143 19.92 -30.08 17.51
N THR A 144 20.64 -31.20 17.28
CA THR A 144 20.18 -32.25 16.38
C THR A 144 18.85 -32.86 16.84
N GLN A 145 18.69 -33.11 18.13
CA GLN A 145 17.45 -33.61 18.70
C GLN A 145 16.34 -32.58 18.62
N LEU A 146 16.61 -31.31 18.94
CA LEU A 146 15.66 -30.20 18.81
C LEU A 146 15.13 -30.09 17.36
N ILE A 147 16.04 -30.11 16.37
CA ILE A 147 15.67 -30.08 14.95
C ILE A 147 14.79 -31.30 14.57
N ALA A 148 15.12 -32.48 15.10
CA ALA A 148 14.35 -33.70 14.83
C ALA A 148 12.94 -33.64 15.42
N ASP A 149 12.80 -33.11 16.62
CA ASP A 149 11.53 -33.09 17.38
C ASP A 149 10.60 -31.95 16.96
N THR A 150 11.16 -30.80 16.50
CA THR A 150 10.34 -29.65 16.08
C THR A 150 9.64 -29.93 14.77
N GLN A 151 8.33 -29.67 14.73
CA GLN A 151 7.55 -29.72 13.50
C GLN A 151 7.63 -28.37 12.77
N PRO A 152 7.71 -28.35 11.42
CA PRO A 152 7.65 -27.12 10.67
C PRO A 152 6.29 -26.43 10.85
N VAL A 153 6.27 -25.10 10.77
CA VAL A 153 5.01 -24.37 10.65
C VAL A 153 4.25 -24.86 9.41
N THR A 154 3.00 -25.23 9.60
CA THR A 154 2.16 -25.76 8.50
C THR A 154 1.17 -24.71 8.03
N ALA A 155 1.13 -24.48 6.74
CA ALA A 155 0.17 -23.57 6.11
C ALA A 155 0.01 -23.89 4.61
N ASP A 156 -1.07 -23.36 4.03
CA ASP A 156 -1.18 -23.22 2.59
C ASP A 156 -0.12 -22.26 2.07
N LYS A 157 0.32 -22.45 0.82
CA LYS A 157 1.42 -21.67 0.23
C LYS A 157 1.21 -20.16 0.26
N ASP A 158 -0.04 -19.70 0.24
CA ASP A 158 -0.41 -18.28 0.22
C ASP A 158 -0.71 -17.72 1.62
N ALA A 159 -0.35 -18.46 2.70
CA ALA A 159 -0.60 -18.08 4.09
C ALA A 159 0.57 -18.44 5.02
N GLU A 160 1.79 -18.59 4.50
CA GLU A 160 2.95 -19.06 5.26
C GLU A 160 3.48 -18.02 6.23
N ILE A 161 3.56 -16.78 5.79
CA ILE A 161 3.99 -15.66 6.66
C ILE A 161 2.98 -15.46 7.77
N LYS A 162 1.68 -15.51 7.42
CA LYS A 162 0.63 -15.43 8.44
C LYS A 162 0.74 -16.56 9.46
N ALA A 163 1.01 -17.78 9.03
CA ALA A 163 1.16 -18.92 9.93
C ALA A 163 2.38 -18.79 10.86
N ILE A 164 3.51 -18.26 10.37
CA ILE A 164 4.70 -17.96 11.20
C ILE A 164 4.36 -16.90 12.25
N VAL A 165 3.69 -15.83 11.85
CA VAL A 165 3.29 -14.75 12.77
C VAL A 165 2.27 -15.26 13.79
N ASP A 166 1.28 -16.06 13.40
CA ASP A 166 0.31 -16.66 14.31
C ASP A 166 0.97 -17.66 15.28
N HIS A 167 1.97 -18.42 14.80
CA HIS A 167 2.77 -19.31 15.65
C HIS A 167 3.55 -18.51 16.71
N ALA A 168 4.21 -17.41 16.32
CA ALA A 168 4.89 -16.52 17.26
C ALA A 168 3.92 -15.92 18.29
N ARG A 169 2.75 -15.47 17.85
CA ARG A 169 1.70 -14.94 18.75
C ARG A 169 1.19 -16.00 19.72
N ALA A 170 1.11 -17.26 19.32
CA ALA A 170 0.69 -18.34 20.20
C ALA A 170 1.72 -18.66 21.30
N HIS A 171 3.01 -18.44 21.02
CA HIS A 171 4.11 -18.63 21.97
C HIS A 171 4.34 -17.41 22.87
N ALA A 172 3.92 -16.22 22.45
CA ALA A 172 3.96 -15.03 23.28
C ALA A 172 3.02 -15.18 24.51
N GLY A 173 3.41 -14.63 25.66
CA GLY A 173 2.55 -14.58 26.85
C GLY A 173 1.23 -13.83 26.61
N GLU A 174 0.26 -13.96 27.51
CA GLU A 174 -1.07 -13.32 27.35
C GLU A 174 -0.99 -11.79 27.25
N ALA A 175 -0.01 -11.18 27.89
CA ALA A 175 0.25 -9.72 27.83
C ALA A 175 0.72 -9.26 26.44
N ASP A 176 1.30 -10.16 25.62
CA ASP A 176 1.83 -9.86 24.29
C ASP A 176 0.83 -10.12 23.15
N LYS A 177 -0.36 -10.61 23.47
CA LYS A 177 -1.38 -10.97 22.46
C LYS A 177 -2.22 -9.78 21.97
N SER A 178 -2.19 -8.66 22.69
CA SER A 178 -2.85 -7.44 22.23
C SER A 178 -2.07 -6.89 21.04
N GLY A 179 -2.64 -6.93 19.86
CA GLY A 179 -2.07 -6.32 18.65
C GLY A 179 -1.99 -4.78 18.70
N ASP A 180 -2.16 -4.20 19.88
CA ASP A 180 -2.16 -2.77 20.15
C ASP A 180 -0.78 -2.19 20.48
N GLY A 181 0.29 -2.79 19.88
CA GLY A 181 1.63 -2.23 19.98
C GLY A 181 1.65 -0.75 19.57
N GLU A 182 2.47 0.05 20.26
CA GLU A 182 2.63 1.49 20.00
C GLU A 182 3.11 1.75 18.56
N VAL A 183 3.83 0.79 17.97
CA VAL A 183 4.39 0.84 16.61
C VAL A 183 3.85 -0.33 15.79
N PRO A 184 2.96 -0.08 14.81
CA PRO A 184 2.52 -1.10 13.88
C PRO A 184 3.68 -1.64 13.03
N ILE A 185 3.75 -2.97 12.88
CA ILE A 185 4.73 -3.64 12.02
C ILE A 185 3.97 -4.45 10.98
N PHE A 186 4.25 -4.19 9.70
CA PHE A 186 3.56 -4.82 8.59
C PHE A 186 4.46 -5.78 7.82
N ALA A 187 3.91 -6.92 7.46
CA ALA A 187 4.45 -7.89 6.54
C ALA A 187 3.41 -8.20 5.44
N THR A 188 3.81 -8.93 4.41
CA THR A 188 2.91 -9.57 3.44
C THR A 188 3.40 -10.99 3.20
N GLU A 189 2.67 -11.80 2.44
CA GLU A 189 3.12 -13.14 2.04
C GLU A 189 4.38 -13.12 1.12
N LEU A 190 4.85 -11.92 0.71
CA LEU A 190 6.12 -11.72 -0.01
C LEU A 190 7.32 -11.40 0.92
N THR A 191 7.08 -11.26 2.21
CA THR A 191 8.13 -11.06 3.22
C THR A 191 8.96 -12.35 3.37
N SER A 192 10.26 -12.27 3.62
CA SER A 192 11.08 -13.45 3.90
C SER A 192 10.65 -14.13 5.20
N PHE A 193 10.76 -15.45 5.28
CA PHE A 193 10.42 -16.19 6.50
C PHE A 193 11.31 -15.77 7.68
N ALA A 194 12.58 -15.49 7.39
CA ALA A 194 13.53 -14.98 8.40
C ALA A 194 13.08 -13.62 8.95
N ALA A 195 12.71 -12.68 8.09
CA ALA A 195 12.24 -11.36 8.51
C ALA A 195 10.97 -11.46 9.36
N ALA A 196 10.00 -12.29 8.92
CA ALA A 196 8.73 -12.46 9.62
C ALA A 196 8.93 -13.10 11.00
N ALA A 197 9.67 -14.21 11.09
CA ALA A 197 9.95 -14.90 12.35
C ALA A 197 10.73 -14.01 13.33
N THR A 198 11.81 -13.36 12.84
CA THR A 198 12.67 -12.50 13.66
C THR A 198 11.89 -11.32 14.25
N ALA A 199 11.10 -10.62 13.44
CA ALA A 199 10.29 -9.50 13.93
C ALA A 199 9.19 -9.97 14.89
N ALA A 200 8.49 -11.05 14.54
CA ALA A 200 7.37 -11.59 15.34
C ALA A 200 7.81 -12.13 16.71
N ASN A 201 9.09 -12.48 16.89
CA ASN A 201 9.65 -12.84 18.19
C ASN A 201 9.76 -11.67 19.18
N LYS A 202 9.75 -10.44 18.69
CA LYS A 202 9.92 -9.25 19.53
C LYS A 202 8.65 -8.44 19.67
N LEU A 203 7.90 -8.29 18.59
CA LEU A 203 6.74 -7.40 18.53
C LEU A 203 5.62 -8.01 17.66
N PRO A 204 4.37 -7.64 17.89
CA PRO A 204 3.26 -8.06 17.05
C PRO A 204 3.45 -7.60 15.61
N VAL A 205 3.27 -8.52 14.65
CA VAL A 205 3.31 -8.25 13.21
C VAL A 205 1.91 -8.43 12.63
N THR A 206 1.49 -7.53 11.75
CA THR A 206 0.25 -7.63 10.98
C THR A 206 0.58 -8.01 9.54
N VAL A 207 0.01 -9.10 9.05
CA VAL A 207 0.20 -9.55 7.68
C VAL A 207 -0.90 -8.98 6.80
N LEU A 208 -0.51 -8.11 5.87
CA LEU A 208 -1.42 -7.46 4.92
C LEU A 208 -1.55 -8.30 3.65
N SER A 209 -2.72 -8.28 3.04
CA SER A 209 -2.96 -8.90 1.73
C SER A 209 -2.29 -8.13 0.57
N TYR A 210 -1.93 -6.88 0.80
CA TYR A 210 -1.22 -6.01 -0.15
C TYR A 210 -0.25 -5.09 0.60
N ALA A 211 0.85 -4.71 -0.04
CA ALA A 211 1.94 -3.95 0.59
C ALA A 211 1.63 -2.45 0.76
N ASP A 212 0.48 -2.15 1.31
CA ASP A 212 0.02 -0.79 1.61
C ASP A 212 -0.96 -0.83 2.81
N PRO A 213 -0.72 -0.04 3.87
CA PRO A 213 -1.59 -0.05 5.06
C PRO A 213 -3.02 0.44 4.78
N ARG A 214 -3.30 1.02 3.61
CA ARG A 214 -4.65 1.43 3.20
C ARG A 214 -5.52 0.29 2.67
N VAL A 215 -4.99 -0.95 2.61
CA VAL A 215 -5.70 -2.09 2.03
C VAL A 215 -6.97 -2.47 2.79
N THR A 216 -7.00 -2.30 4.12
CA THR A 216 -8.20 -2.51 4.95
C THR A 216 -8.40 -1.36 5.93
N LYS A 217 -9.63 -1.26 6.47
CA LYS A 217 -9.91 -0.30 7.54
C LYS A 217 -9.06 -0.59 8.78
N GLU A 218 -8.92 -1.85 9.15
CA GLU A 218 -8.18 -2.28 10.34
C GLU A 218 -6.72 -1.83 10.27
N SER A 219 -6.07 -2.00 9.11
CA SER A 219 -4.68 -1.55 8.92
C SER A 219 -4.55 -0.03 8.86
N MET A 220 -5.55 0.67 8.31
CA MET A 220 -5.62 2.13 8.35
C MET A 220 -5.73 2.66 9.78
N ASP A 221 -6.60 2.06 10.60
CA ASP A 221 -6.78 2.44 12.00
C ASP A 221 -5.49 2.20 12.83
N GLN A 222 -4.73 1.14 12.52
CA GLN A 222 -3.46 0.86 13.20
C GLN A 222 -2.42 1.97 12.99
N VAL A 223 -2.36 2.58 11.80
CA VAL A 223 -1.37 3.64 11.48
C VAL A 223 -1.87 5.06 11.78
N ASN A 224 -3.11 5.22 12.21
CA ASN A 224 -3.69 6.53 12.44
C ASN A 224 -2.93 7.31 13.52
N GLY A 225 -2.20 8.34 13.12
CA GLY A 225 -1.38 9.15 14.00
C GLY A 225 -0.11 8.46 14.53
N LYS A 226 0.24 7.28 14.01
CA LYS A 226 1.39 6.49 14.47
C LYS A 226 2.48 6.41 13.41
N LYS A 227 3.73 6.24 13.85
CA LYS A 227 4.81 5.76 13.00
C LYS A 227 4.72 4.24 12.90
N ALA A 228 5.18 3.67 11.77
CA ALA A 228 5.10 2.23 11.52
C ALA A 228 6.36 1.69 10.84
N LEU A 229 6.57 0.38 10.91
CA LEU A 229 7.57 -0.35 10.14
C LEU A 229 6.91 -1.26 9.11
N ALA A 230 7.60 -1.49 8.01
CA ALA A 230 7.23 -2.48 7.02
C ALA A 230 8.41 -3.40 6.71
N LEU A 231 8.14 -4.69 6.54
CA LEU A 231 9.14 -5.74 6.31
C LEU A 231 9.08 -6.19 4.86
N GLY A 232 10.14 -5.90 4.11
CA GLY A 232 10.33 -6.34 2.74
C GLY A 232 10.20 -5.21 1.70
N ARG A 233 10.96 -5.35 0.62
CA ARG A 233 11.07 -4.38 -0.49
C ARG A 233 9.76 -4.11 -1.24
N GLN A 234 8.77 -4.99 -1.12
CA GLN A 234 7.45 -4.81 -1.74
C GLN A 234 6.70 -3.58 -1.24
N PHE A 235 7.02 -3.06 -0.06
CA PHE A 235 6.48 -1.79 0.44
C PHE A 235 7.11 -0.54 -0.20
N GLY A 236 8.11 -0.71 -1.06
CA GLY A 236 8.83 0.37 -1.73
C GLY A 236 9.87 1.05 -0.83
N SER A 237 10.14 2.33 -1.12
CA SER A 237 11.04 3.14 -0.29
C SER A 237 10.37 3.58 1.02
N SER A 238 11.17 3.88 2.04
CA SER A 238 10.65 4.45 3.29
C SER A 238 9.92 5.77 3.09
N GLU A 239 10.27 6.56 2.07
CA GLU A 239 9.58 7.80 1.71
C GLU A 239 8.18 7.51 1.18
N ARG A 240 8.06 6.59 0.21
CA ARG A 240 6.76 6.13 -0.31
C ARG A 240 5.89 5.57 0.81
N PHE A 241 6.46 4.73 1.69
CA PHE A 241 5.72 4.14 2.82
C PHE A 241 5.20 5.21 3.79
N ARG A 242 5.99 6.25 4.09
CA ARG A 242 5.53 7.40 4.88
C ARG A 242 4.34 8.09 4.23
N THR A 243 4.40 8.31 2.93
CA THR A 243 3.27 8.90 2.18
C THR A 243 2.01 8.04 2.27
N THR A 244 2.12 6.69 2.13
CA THR A 244 0.94 5.81 2.26
C THR A 244 0.33 5.85 3.66
N ILE A 245 1.14 5.98 4.71
CA ILE A 245 0.67 6.15 6.10
C ILE A 245 -0.09 7.49 6.26
N GLU A 246 0.44 8.56 5.70
CA GLU A 246 -0.24 9.87 5.76
C GLU A 246 -1.58 9.84 5.01
N LEU A 247 -1.64 9.15 3.88
CA LEU A 247 -2.87 9.00 3.10
C LEU A 247 -3.89 8.07 3.77
N ALA A 248 -3.48 7.18 4.67
CA ALA A 248 -4.38 6.25 5.35
C ALA A 248 -5.46 6.94 6.21
N LYS A 249 -5.26 8.20 6.60
CA LYS A 249 -6.25 9.00 7.34
C LYS A 249 -7.36 9.59 6.45
N ASN A 250 -7.24 9.52 5.14
CA ASN A 250 -8.10 10.22 4.18
C ASN A 250 -9.45 9.54 3.91
N GLY A 251 -9.80 8.54 4.71
CA GLY A 251 -11.10 7.86 4.65
C GLY A 251 -11.10 6.62 3.74
N GLU A 252 -12.26 5.98 3.73
CA GLU A 252 -12.48 4.72 3.02
C GLU A 252 -13.23 4.95 1.69
N LEU A 253 -13.00 4.04 0.75
CA LEU A 253 -13.76 3.92 -0.48
C LEU A 253 -14.91 2.90 -0.33
N PRO A 254 -15.93 2.93 -1.20
CA PRO A 254 -16.97 1.91 -1.24
C PRO A 254 -16.38 0.48 -1.23
N GLY A 255 -16.84 -0.36 -0.32
CA GLY A 255 -16.30 -1.70 -0.10
C GLY A 255 -15.25 -1.82 1.01
N GLY A 256 -14.76 -0.71 1.58
CA GLY A 256 -13.78 -0.66 2.69
C GLY A 256 -12.34 -0.47 2.23
N GLY A 257 -11.50 0.08 3.11
CA GLY A 257 -10.13 0.46 2.79
C GLY A 257 -10.01 1.72 1.93
N GLY A 258 -8.82 2.30 1.86
CA GLY A 258 -8.53 3.56 1.17
C GLY A 258 -7.94 3.41 -0.24
N LEU A 259 -7.70 2.17 -0.70
CA LEU A 259 -7.19 1.89 -2.05
C LEU A 259 -8.33 1.66 -3.04
N VAL A 260 -8.15 2.07 -4.29
CA VAL A 260 -9.07 1.72 -5.39
C VAL A 260 -8.97 0.23 -5.68
N PHE A 261 -7.76 -0.30 -5.79
CA PHE A 261 -7.43 -1.72 -5.91
C PHE A 261 -6.15 -2.04 -5.11
N PRO A 262 -6.01 -3.28 -4.63
CA PRO A 262 -6.93 -4.42 -4.64
C PRO A 262 -8.04 -4.34 -3.58
N GLY A 263 -8.80 -5.45 -3.42
CA GLY A 263 -9.82 -5.61 -2.37
C GLY A 263 -11.25 -5.37 -2.86
N ARG A 264 -11.41 -5.02 -4.12
CA ARG A 264 -12.70 -4.89 -4.82
C ARG A 264 -12.53 -5.05 -6.32
N ARG A 265 -13.66 -5.31 -6.99
CA ARG A 265 -13.81 -5.15 -8.44
C ARG A 265 -14.90 -4.14 -8.72
N MET A 266 -14.80 -3.43 -9.82
CA MET A 266 -15.85 -2.50 -10.26
C MET A 266 -16.53 -3.04 -11.51
N ILE A 267 -17.88 -3.02 -11.52
CA ILE A 267 -18.67 -3.26 -12.71
C ILE A 267 -19.25 -1.90 -13.12
N ALA A 268 -18.82 -1.40 -14.27
CA ALA A 268 -19.19 -0.08 -14.73
C ALA A 268 -20.10 -0.14 -15.96
N THR A 269 -21.08 0.76 -16.02
CA THR A 269 -21.73 1.14 -17.28
C THR A 269 -21.14 2.44 -17.77
N TYR A 270 -20.91 2.51 -19.09
CA TYR A 270 -20.31 3.63 -19.79
C TYR A 270 -21.37 4.44 -20.53
N GLY A 271 -21.22 5.75 -20.59
CA GLY A 271 -22.10 6.59 -21.40
C GLY A 271 -22.13 8.06 -21.01
N HIS A 272 -23.00 8.80 -21.71
CA HIS A 272 -23.22 10.24 -21.50
C HIS A 272 -24.66 10.51 -21.09
N PRO A 273 -24.95 11.49 -20.20
CA PRO A 273 -26.30 11.84 -19.76
C PRO A 273 -27.30 12.20 -20.85
N SER A 274 -26.82 12.67 -22.02
CA SER A 274 -27.69 13.11 -23.12
C SER A 274 -28.55 12.03 -23.78
N GLY A 275 -28.27 10.74 -23.52
CA GLY A 275 -29.10 9.66 -24.06
C GLY A 275 -28.28 8.43 -24.55
N PRO A 276 -28.99 7.47 -25.20
CA PRO A 276 -28.44 6.15 -25.48
C PRO A 276 -27.36 6.12 -26.59
N ALA A 277 -27.24 7.19 -27.36
CA ALA A 277 -26.30 7.22 -28.50
C ALA A 277 -24.85 7.10 -28.12
N LEU A 278 -24.49 7.45 -26.88
CA LEU A 278 -23.12 7.46 -26.35
C LEU A 278 -22.91 6.40 -25.25
N GLY A 279 -23.78 5.42 -25.14
CA GLY A 279 -23.58 4.30 -24.21
C GLY A 279 -24.76 4.03 -23.28
N GLN A 280 -24.69 2.87 -22.64
CA GLN A 280 -25.82 2.30 -21.89
C GLN A 280 -26.20 3.12 -20.66
N MET A 281 -25.25 3.80 -20.01
CA MET A 281 -25.53 4.60 -18.82
C MET A 281 -26.63 5.65 -19.11
N GLY A 282 -26.56 6.32 -20.26
CA GLY A 282 -27.50 7.36 -20.67
C GLY A 282 -28.86 6.86 -21.22
N GLU A 283 -29.09 5.54 -21.32
CA GLU A 283 -30.37 4.98 -21.77
C GLU A 283 -31.51 5.22 -20.77
N LYS A 284 -31.15 5.42 -19.51
CA LYS A 284 -32.09 5.52 -18.39
C LYS A 284 -31.85 6.76 -17.54
N PRO A 285 -32.87 7.30 -16.90
CA PRO A 285 -32.66 8.31 -15.85
C PRO A 285 -31.72 7.78 -14.74
N PRO A 286 -31.02 8.66 -14.00
CA PRO A 286 -30.00 8.29 -13.05
C PRO A 286 -30.34 7.15 -12.09
N ALA A 287 -31.49 7.22 -11.43
CA ALA A 287 -31.92 6.20 -10.48
C ALA A 287 -32.18 4.82 -11.13
N GLU A 288 -32.71 4.80 -12.35
CA GLU A 288 -32.92 3.55 -13.09
C GLU A 288 -31.60 2.98 -13.62
N ALA A 289 -30.68 3.84 -14.09
CA ALA A 289 -29.35 3.46 -14.53
C ALA A 289 -28.54 2.81 -13.38
N VAL A 290 -28.62 3.36 -12.17
CA VAL A 290 -28.07 2.75 -10.94
C VAL A 290 -28.67 1.36 -10.69
N GLY A 291 -30.00 1.20 -10.88
CA GLY A 291 -30.67 -0.10 -10.76
C GLY A 291 -30.07 -1.16 -11.70
N VAL A 292 -29.78 -0.79 -12.95
CA VAL A 292 -29.16 -1.69 -13.95
C VAL A 292 -27.77 -2.13 -13.52
N VAL A 293 -26.88 -1.19 -13.20
CA VAL A 293 -25.50 -1.54 -12.84
C VAL A 293 -25.42 -2.29 -11.50
N LYS A 294 -26.29 -2.01 -10.55
CA LYS A 294 -26.38 -2.78 -9.28
C LYS A 294 -26.83 -4.22 -9.51
N GLU A 295 -27.77 -4.44 -10.43
CA GLU A 295 -28.17 -5.81 -10.78
C GLU A 295 -27.01 -6.58 -11.43
N TRP A 296 -26.22 -5.95 -12.29
CA TRP A 296 -25.02 -6.58 -12.83
C TRP A 296 -23.99 -6.85 -11.73
N ALA A 297 -23.71 -5.87 -10.87
CA ALA A 297 -22.80 -6.06 -9.75
C ALA A 297 -23.22 -7.25 -8.87
N ARG A 298 -24.53 -7.42 -8.61
CA ARG A 298 -25.06 -8.57 -7.86
C ARG A 298 -24.80 -9.89 -8.57
N GLN A 299 -24.98 -9.98 -9.89
CA GLN A 299 -24.71 -11.19 -10.68
C GLN A 299 -23.22 -11.56 -10.65
N TYR A 300 -22.32 -10.57 -10.75
CA TYR A 300 -20.87 -10.80 -10.65
C TYR A 300 -20.45 -11.17 -9.22
N GLN A 301 -21.14 -10.68 -8.19
CA GLN A 301 -20.86 -11.03 -6.80
C GLN A 301 -21.04 -12.53 -6.52
N GLU A 302 -21.90 -13.21 -7.26
CA GLU A 302 -22.10 -14.67 -7.14
C GLU A 302 -20.89 -15.48 -7.65
N LEU A 303 -19.95 -14.86 -8.36
CA LEU A 303 -18.80 -15.51 -9.00
C LEU A 303 -17.47 -15.29 -8.26
N THR A 304 -17.46 -14.48 -7.19
CA THR A 304 -16.22 -14.11 -6.50
C THR A 304 -16.47 -13.69 -5.05
N ASP A 305 -15.47 -13.94 -4.20
CA ASP A 305 -15.46 -13.48 -2.81
C ASP A 305 -15.03 -12.01 -2.69
N GLU A 306 -14.39 -11.44 -3.73
CA GLU A 306 -14.07 -10.01 -3.76
C GLU A 306 -15.33 -9.15 -3.83
N LYS A 307 -15.33 -8.01 -3.17
CA LYS A 307 -16.46 -7.08 -3.21
C LYS A 307 -16.65 -6.50 -4.60
N ILE A 308 -17.84 -6.60 -5.14
CA ILE A 308 -18.22 -6.01 -6.41
C ILE A 308 -18.89 -4.66 -6.18
N ILE A 309 -18.31 -3.60 -6.72
CA ILE A 309 -18.79 -2.22 -6.59
C ILE A 309 -19.41 -1.78 -7.91
N PRO A 310 -20.68 -1.34 -7.91
CA PRO A 310 -21.28 -0.74 -9.10
C PRO A 310 -20.62 0.59 -9.41
N ALA A 311 -20.40 0.89 -10.68
CA ALA A 311 -19.75 2.12 -11.10
C ALA A 311 -20.40 2.71 -12.37
N PHE A 312 -20.21 4.02 -12.55
CA PHE A 312 -20.44 4.71 -13.81
C PHE A 312 -19.12 5.26 -14.33
N GLU A 313 -18.89 5.07 -15.62
CA GLU A 313 -17.90 5.83 -16.35
C GLU A 313 -18.64 6.83 -17.24
N VAL A 314 -18.60 8.09 -16.82
CA VAL A 314 -19.41 9.18 -17.34
C VAL A 314 -18.58 9.98 -18.33
N ILE A 315 -18.93 9.93 -19.60
CA ILE A 315 -18.29 10.75 -20.62
C ILE A 315 -18.60 12.22 -20.30
N ALA A 316 -17.58 12.99 -20.00
CA ALA A 316 -17.73 14.41 -19.69
C ALA A 316 -17.41 15.30 -20.89
N THR A 317 -16.51 14.85 -21.75
CA THR A 317 -16.17 15.54 -22.99
C THR A 317 -16.31 14.57 -24.15
N VAL A 318 -16.98 14.99 -25.21
CA VAL A 318 -17.33 14.13 -26.35
C VAL A 318 -16.61 14.63 -27.60
N ALA A 319 -15.79 13.77 -28.20
CA ALA A 319 -15.12 14.07 -29.46
C ALA A 319 -16.14 14.45 -30.55
N SER A 320 -15.86 15.51 -31.28
CA SER A 320 -16.75 16.10 -32.30
C SER A 320 -16.09 16.12 -33.67
N SER A 321 -16.86 15.81 -34.71
CA SER A 321 -16.39 15.98 -36.11
C SER A 321 -16.26 17.44 -36.53
N ALA A 322 -16.92 18.36 -35.80
CA ALA A 322 -16.84 19.80 -36.01
C ALA A 322 -15.80 20.43 -35.06
N PRO A 323 -15.06 21.42 -35.51
CA PRO A 323 -14.02 22.03 -34.66
C PRO A 323 -14.57 22.80 -33.46
N GLY A 324 -15.84 23.13 -33.43
CA GLY A 324 -16.41 24.01 -32.40
C GLY A 324 -15.96 25.48 -32.60
N ASP A 325 -16.38 26.36 -31.68
CA ASP A 325 -16.01 27.79 -31.70
C ASP A 325 -14.55 28.03 -31.34
N ASP A 326 -13.97 27.10 -30.56
CA ASP A 326 -12.56 27.13 -30.11
C ASP A 326 -11.60 26.31 -30.98
N GLY A 327 -12.14 25.55 -31.92
CA GLY A 327 -11.34 24.76 -32.85
C GLY A 327 -10.78 23.45 -32.32
N ASN A 328 -11.24 23.00 -31.14
CA ASN A 328 -10.64 21.87 -30.41
C ASN A 328 -11.19 20.49 -30.76
N PHE A 329 -12.29 20.38 -31.51
CA PHE A 329 -12.96 19.11 -31.89
C PHE A 329 -13.47 18.28 -30.72
N THR A 330 -13.90 18.93 -29.64
CA THR A 330 -14.56 18.27 -28.52
C THR A 330 -15.73 19.13 -28.01
N ASN A 331 -16.79 18.47 -27.51
CA ASN A 331 -17.87 19.14 -26.83
C ASN A 331 -17.74 18.86 -25.33
N GLU A 332 -17.52 19.89 -24.55
CA GLU A 332 -17.35 19.80 -23.11
C GLU A 332 -18.68 20.06 -22.41
N SER A 333 -19.19 19.04 -21.69
CA SER A 333 -20.43 19.17 -20.92
C SER A 333 -20.26 20.12 -19.74
N ASP A 334 -21.33 20.84 -19.39
CA ASP A 334 -21.36 21.57 -18.13
C ASP A 334 -21.26 20.55 -16.96
N PRO A 335 -20.40 20.78 -15.96
CA PRO A 335 -20.33 19.91 -14.79
C PRO A 335 -21.69 19.65 -14.13
N GLU A 336 -22.62 20.60 -14.16
CA GLU A 336 -23.97 20.43 -13.61
C GLU A 336 -24.79 19.36 -14.34
N GLU A 337 -24.54 19.08 -15.61
CA GLU A 337 -25.21 18.02 -16.38
C GLU A 337 -24.82 16.62 -15.91
N LEU A 338 -23.60 16.47 -15.36
CA LEU A 338 -23.05 15.20 -14.91
C LEU A 338 -23.47 14.87 -13.47
N ILE A 339 -23.70 15.90 -12.65
CA ILE A 339 -24.01 15.76 -11.22
C ILE A 339 -25.11 14.73 -10.95
N PRO A 340 -26.28 14.70 -11.64
CA PRO A 340 -27.34 13.77 -11.30
C PRO A 340 -26.94 12.29 -11.40
N TYR A 341 -26.08 11.92 -12.36
CA TYR A 341 -25.59 10.54 -12.49
C TYR A 341 -24.49 10.23 -11.48
N ILE A 342 -23.57 11.17 -11.27
CA ILE A 342 -22.48 11.03 -10.29
C ILE A 342 -23.07 10.92 -8.87
N ASP A 343 -24.04 11.77 -8.51
CA ASP A 343 -24.72 11.70 -7.21
C ASP A 343 -25.44 10.37 -7.04
N ALA A 344 -26.23 9.97 -8.03
CA ALA A 344 -27.01 8.74 -7.94
C ALA A 344 -26.13 7.49 -7.69
N ILE A 345 -24.99 7.35 -8.40
CA ILE A 345 -24.13 6.19 -8.22
C ILE A 345 -23.33 6.26 -6.90
N THR A 346 -22.85 7.43 -6.52
CA THR A 346 -22.06 7.60 -5.29
C THR A 346 -22.92 7.47 -4.04
N GLU A 347 -24.14 8.01 -4.02
CA GLU A 347 -25.12 7.83 -2.94
C GLU A 347 -25.58 6.36 -2.82
N ALA A 348 -25.58 5.64 -3.92
CA ALA A 348 -25.89 4.21 -3.95
C ALA A 348 -24.74 3.31 -3.44
N GLY A 349 -23.62 3.90 -2.97
CA GLY A 349 -22.42 3.20 -2.51
C GLY A 349 -21.53 2.71 -3.65
N GLY A 350 -21.62 3.34 -4.82
CA GLY A 350 -20.81 3.03 -5.98
C GLY A 350 -19.65 4.01 -6.21
N TYR A 351 -19.05 3.92 -7.39
CA TYR A 351 -17.93 4.74 -7.81
C TYR A 351 -18.25 5.42 -9.16
N ALA A 352 -17.81 6.66 -9.35
CA ALA A 352 -17.90 7.34 -10.63
C ALA A 352 -16.52 7.57 -11.23
N VAL A 353 -16.43 7.55 -12.55
CA VAL A 353 -15.24 7.95 -13.30
C VAL A 353 -15.67 8.98 -14.33
N ILE A 354 -14.97 10.10 -14.41
CA ILE A 354 -15.17 11.13 -15.41
C ILE A 354 -14.24 10.81 -16.59
N ASP A 355 -14.82 10.55 -17.75
CA ASP A 355 -14.06 10.21 -18.96
C ASP A 355 -13.91 11.42 -19.87
N LEU A 356 -12.68 11.65 -20.36
CA LEU A 356 -12.29 12.77 -21.19
C LEU A 356 -11.86 12.33 -22.59
N GLN A 357 -12.55 12.90 -23.61
CA GLN A 357 -12.22 12.77 -25.02
C GLN A 357 -11.72 14.14 -25.55
N PRO A 358 -10.41 14.42 -25.45
CA PRO A 358 -9.89 15.80 -25.43
C PRO A 358 -9.87 16.51 -26.79
N GLY A 359 -9.94 15.78 -27.92
CA GLY A 359 -9.69 16.42 -29.21
C GLY A 359 -8.28 17.02 -29.27
N LEU A 360 -8.16 18.29 -29.60
CA LEU A 360 -6.89 19.03 -29.62
C LEU A 360 -6.51 19.61 -28.25
N THR A 361 -7.44 19.67 -27.27
CA THR A 361 -7.18 20.13 -25.91
C THR A 361 -6.31 19.14 -25.14
N THR A 362 -5.64 19.55 -24.09
CA THR A 362 -4.91 18.61 -23.21
C THR A 362 -5.85 17.97 -22.18
N PHE A 363 -5.50 16.77 -21.73
CA PHE A 363 -6.26 16.09 -20.67
C PHE A 363 -6.33 16.91 -19.37
N LYS A 364 -5.23 17.57 -19.02
CA LYS A 364 -5.21 18.42 -17.81
C LYS A 364 -6.13 19.63 -17.93
N GLU A 365 -6.14 20.33 -19.08
CA GLU A 365 -7.03 21.47 -19.29
C GLU A 365 -8.50 21.07 -19.13
N GLN A 366 -8.89 19.93 -19.69
CA GLN A 366 -10.25 19.42 -19.50
C GLN A 366 -10.51 18.94 -18.07
N ALA A 367 -9.57 18.22 -17.43
CA ALA A 367 -9.75 17.74 -16.08
C ALA A 367 -10.00 18.88 -15.07
N VAL A 368 -9.30 20.03 -15.22
CA VAL A 368 -9.48 21.21 -14.39
C VAL A 368 -10.93 21.73 -14.43
N ARG A 369 -11.62 21.60 -15.55
CA ARG A 369 -13.04 21.98 -15.67
C ARG A 369 -13.94 21.22 -14.71
N TYR A 370 -13.59 19.96 -14.40
CA TYR A 370 -14.35 19.06 -13.53
C TYR A 370 -13.75 18.92 -12.13
N GLU A 371 -12.88 19.85 -11.72
CA GLU A 371 -12.17 19.82 -10.44
C GLU A 371 -13.10 19.62 -9.25
N GLU A 372 -14.23 20.32 -9.19
CA GLU A 372 -15.18 20.22 -8.07
C GLU A 372 -15.84 18.83 -7.98
N LEU A 373 -16.02 18.15 -9.10
CA LEU A 373 -16.49 16.76 -9.12
C LEU A 373 -15.38 15.79 -8.70
N LEU A 374 -14.15 16.04 -9.12
CA LEU A 374 -12.97 15.24 -8.77
C LEU A 374 -12.53 15.43 -7.30
N LYS A 375 -12.99 16.46 -6.59
CA LYS A 375 -12.82 16.61 -5.14
C LYS A 375 -13.70 15.65 -4.33
N ARG A 376 -14.66 14.95 -4.95
CA ARG A 376 -15.48 13.94 -4.27
C ARG A 376 -14.65 12.68 -4.03
N PRO A 377 -14.74 12.00 -2.87
CA PRO A 377 -13.86 10.86 -2.52
C PRO A 377 -13.89 9.72 -3.54
N ASN A 378 -15.08 9.34 -4.01
CA ASN A 378 -15.33 8.20 -4.89
C ASN A 378 -15.61 8.60 -6.36
N VAL A 379 -14.87 9.62 -6.81
CA VAL A 379 -14.86 10.05 -8.22
C VAL A 379 -13.43 10.02 -8.75
N GLY A 380 -13.20 9.24 -9.80
CA GLY A 380 -11.93 9.10 -10.52
C GLY A 380 -11.94 9.76 -11.89
N LEU A 381 -10.86 9.61 -12.62
CA LEU A 381 -10.64 10.21 -13.93
C LEU A 381 -10.25 9.15 -14.96
N ALA A 382 -10.77 9.23 -16.16
CA ALA A 382 -10.37 8.46 -17.32
C ALA A 382 -9.84 9.37 -18.43
N LEU A 383 -8.80 8.96 -19.08
CA LEU A 383 -8.12 9.62 -20.17
C LEU A 383 -8.27 8.77 -21.44
N ASP A 384 -9.18 9.15 -22.33
CA ASP A 384 -9.40 8.41 -23.56
C ASP A 384 -8.50 8.89 -24.69
N ALA A 385 -7.32 8.26 -24.77
CA ALA A 385 -6.29 8.59 -25.76
C ALA A 385 -6.72 8.30 -27.20
N GLU A 386 -7.80 7.52 -27.43
CA GLU A 386 -8.38 7.29 -28.76
C GLU A 386 -8.74 8.60 -29.45
N TRP A 387 -9.26 9.54 -28.67
CA TRP A 387 -9.76 10.82 -29.16
C TRP A 387 -8.77 11.98 -29.01
N LYS A 388 -7.55 11.70 -28.57
CA LYS A 388 -6.50 12.73 -28.51
C LYS A 388 -5.93 12.99 -29.89
N LEU A 389 -6.16 14.20 -30.39
CA LEU A 389 -5.71 14.65 -31.70
C LEU A 389 -4.37 15.39 -31.61
N GLN A 390 -3.58 15.22 -32.64
CA GLN A 390 -2.38 16.03 -32.89
C GLN A 390 -2.72 17.17 -33.90
N PRO A 391 -1.99 18.30 -33.89
CA PRO A 391 -2.22 19.38 -34.83
C PRO A 391 -2.33 18.90 -36.28
N GLY A 392 -3.43 19.26 -36.97
CA GLY A 392 -3.72 18.87 -38.34
C GLY A 392 -4.45 17.52 -38.50
N GLN A 393 -4.72 16.81 -37.40
CA GLN A 393 -5.58 15.61 -37.40
C GLN A 393 -7.06 15.99 -37.28
N GLN A 394 -7.93 15.04 -37.65
CA GLN A 394 -9.38 15.17 -37.52
C GLN A 394 -9.95 13.93 -36.83
N PRO A 395 -11.02 14.07 -36.01
CA PRO A 395 -11.66 12.96 -35.34
C PRO A 395 -12.13 11.89 -36.32
N ALA A 396 -12.07 10.63 -35.90
CA ALA A 396 -12.45 9.45 -36.67
C ALA A 396 -11.70 9.22 -37.99
N ALA A 397 -10.75 10.08 -38.39
CA ALA A 397 -9.85 9.82 -39.54
C ALA A 397 -8.70 8.88 -39.19
N GLN A 398 -8.30 8.84 -37.95
CA GLN A 398 -7.33 7.92 -37.33
C GLN A 398 -7.60 7.76 -35.84
N VAL A 399 -7.02 6.71 -35.25
CA VAL A 399 -6.99 6.57 -33.80
C VAL A 399 -6.03 7.61 -33.23
N GLY A 400 -6.45 8.29 -32.17
CA GLY A 400 -5.64 9.30 -31.49
C GLY A 400 -4.46 8.73 -30.72
N SER A 401 -3.63 9.64 -30.19
CA SER A 401 -2.49 9.25 -29.35
C SER A 401 -2.10 10.34 -28.38
N ALA A 402 -1.73 9.96 -27.16
CA ALA A 402 -1.18 10.84 -26.14
C ALA A 402 0.25 10.44 -25.79
N SER A 403 1.09 11.42 -25.52
CA SER A 403 2.44 11.17 -24.98
C SER A 403 2.40 10.87 -23.48
N ALA A 404 3.40 10.14 -22.97
CA ALA A 404 3.57 9.95 -21.54
C ALA A 404 3.70 11.29 -20.79
N ALA A 405 4.32 12.30 -21.40
CA ALA A 405 4.44 13.63 -20.80
C ALA A 405 3.07 14.26 -20.53
N GLU A 406 2.13 14.16 -21.48
CA GLU A 406 0.77 14.68 -21.33
C GLU A 406 -0.03 13.88 -20.26
N ILE A 407 0.09 12.55 -20.27
CA ILE A 407 -0.52 11.70 -19.23
C ILE A 407 0.04 12.06 -17.86
N ASN A 408 1.37 12.21 -17.74
CA ASN A 408 2.03 12.55 -16.48
C ASN A 408 1.62 13.93 -15.96
N GLU A 409 1.36 14.90 -16.83
CA GLU A 409 0.86 16.22 -16.43
C GLU A 409 -0.54 16.14 -15.78
N ALA A 410 -1.43 15.34 -16.34
CA ALA A 410 -2.74 15.08 -15.76
C ALA A 410 -2.63 14.25 -14.46
N THR A 411 -1.73 13.26 -14.43
CA THR A 411 -1.43 12.42 -13.26
C THR A 411 -0.97 13.27 -12.09
N GLU A 412 0.04 14.13 -12.30
CA GLU A 412 0.59 15.00 -11.26
C GLU A 412 -0.47 15.96 -10.71
N TRP A 413 -1.26 16.55 -11.60
CA TRP A 413 -2.34 17.45 -11.20
C TRP A 413 -3.39 16.73 -10.33
N LEU A 414 -3.86 15.54 -10.75
CA LEU A 414 -4.86 14.78 -10.01
C LEU A 414 -4.32 14.27 -8.66
N ALA A 415 -3.04 13.88 -8.62
CA ALA A 415 -2.38 13.47 -7.38
C ALA A 415 -2.29 14.63 -6.38
N ASN A 416 -1.93 15.84 -6.83
CA ASN A 416 -1.89 17.02 -6.01
C ASN A 416 -3.30 17.37 -5.49
N LEU A 417 -4.31 17.34 -6.35
CA LEU A 417 -5.72 17.54 -5.97
C LEU A 417 -6.13 16.55 -4.85
N THR A 418 -5.79 15.28 -5.02
CA THR A 418 -6.11 14.21 -4.06
C THR A 418 -5.45 14.47 -2.71
N ARG A 419 -4.16 14.82 -2.71
CA ARG A 419 -3.38 15.11 -1.50
C ARG A 419 -3.87 16.34 -0.77
N GLU A 420 -4.04 17.45 -1.49
CA GLU A 420 -4.41 18.75 -0.93
C GLU A 420 -5.81 18.77 -0.31
N ASN A 421 -6.72 17.94 -0.83
CA ASN A 421 -8.08 17.82 -0.33
C ASN A 421 -8.28 16.64 0.64
N GLY A 422 -7.20 15.93 1.04
CA GLY A 422 -7.28 14.83 2.00
C GLY A 422 -8.20 13.70 1.52
N LEU A 423 -8.12 13.33 0.24
CA LEU A 423 -8.99 12.32 -0.38
C LEU A 423 -8.36 10.94 -0.34
N PRO A 424 -9.18 9.86 -0.28
CA PRO A 424 -8.69 8.50 -0.50
C PRO A 424 -8.13 8.35 -1.92
N GLN A 425 -7.47 7.22 -2.19
CA GLN A 425 -6.88 6.95 -3.51
C GLN A 425 -7.92 7.09 -4.63
N LYS A 426 -7.53 7.70 -5.75
CA LYS A 426 -8.40 7.85 -6.93
C LYS A 426 -8.00 6.92 -8.05
N ALA A 427 -9.01 6.44 -8.79
CA ALA A 427 -8.78 5.80 -10.07
C ALA A 427 -8.28 6.81 -11.10
N LEU A 428 -7.18 6.48 -11.78
CA LEU A 428 -6.75 7.12 -13.01
C LEU A 428 -6.72 6.05 -14.10
N ILE A 429 -7.74 6.07 -14.94
CA ILE A 429 -7.90 5.13 -16.05
C ILE A 429 -7.24 5.73 -17.30
N VAL A 430 -6.54 4.92 -18.06
CA VAL A 430 -6.01 5.30 -19.38
C VAL A 430 -6.45 4.25 -20.39
N HIS A 431 -7.24 4.67 -21.37
CA HIS A 431 -7.73 3.80 -22.43
C HIS A 431 -6.61 3.49 -23.43
N GLN A 432 -6.35 2.22 -23.66
CA GLN A 432 -5.38 1.75 -24.64
C GLN A 432 -5.79 0.42 -25.26
N PHE A 433 -6.33 0.41 -26.47
CA PHE A 433 -6.55 -0.82 -27.24
C PHE A 433 -5.54 -1.05 -28.35
N GLN A 434 -4.75 -0.04 -28.69
CA GLN A 434 -3.62 -0.12 -29.62
C GLN A 434 -2.35 0.43 -28.97
N VAL A 435 -1.21 -0.19 -29.26
CA VAL A 435 0.09 0.26 -28.74
C VAL A 435 0.40 1.71 -29.15
N ALA A 436 0.00 2.09 -30.37
CA ALA A 436 0.24 3.43 -30.90
C ALA A 436 -0.52 4.55 -30.19
N MET A 437 -1.54 4.25 -29.40
CA MET A 437 -2.26 5.25 -28.59
C MET A 437 -1.39 5.86 -27.49
N LEU A 438 -0.44 5.07 -26.95
CA LEU A 438 0.53 5.49 -25.94
C LEU A 438 1.93 5.05 -26.39
N PRO A 439 2.55 5.76 -27.32
CA PRO A 439 3.77 5.29 -28.00
C PRO A 439 4.99 5.18 -27.09
N ASP A 440 5.02 5.93 -26.00
CA ASP A 440 6.12 6.00 -25.04
C ASP A 440 5.65 5.65 -23.61
N ARG A 441 4.65 4.74 -23.50
CA ARG A 441 3.99 4.34 -22.23
C ARG A 441 4.94 3.90 -21.12
N GLN A 442 6.15 3.43 -21.43
CA GLN A 442 7.18 3.08 -20.45
C GLN A 442 7.66 4.28 -19.61
N ASN A 443 7.36 5.50 -20.07
CA ASN A 443 7.69 6.75 -19.39
C ASN A 443 6.51 7.33 -18.58
N ILE A 444 5.37 6.64 -18.54
CA ILE A 444 4.24 7.03 -17.69
C ILE A 444 4.60 6.76 -16.22
N ASP A 445 4.43 7.77 -15.38
CA ASP A 445 4.63 7.61 -13.94
C ASP A 445 3.41 6.93 -13.30
N THR A 446 3.61 5.70 -12.87
CA THR A 446 2.61 4.90 -12.14
C THR A 446 2.94 4.76 -10.65
N SER A 447 3.94 5.49 -10.17
CA SER A 447 4.48 5.35 -8.80
C SER A 447 3.73 6.19 -7.76
N THR A 448 2.86 7.09 -8.19
CA THR A 448 2.14 8.05 -7.35
C THR A 448 1.14 7.37 -6.41
N PRO A 449 1.34 7.39 -5.09
CA PRO A 449 0.52 6.64 -4.13
C PRO A 449 -0.91 7.17 -3.99
N GLU A 450 -1.18 8.39 -4.37
CA GLU A 450 -2.51 9.03 -4.39
C GLU A 450 -3.44 8.45 -5.44
N LEU A 451 -2.87 7.79 -6.45
CA LEU A 451 -3.63 7.30 -7.60
C LEU A 451 -3.45 5.78 -7.78
N SER A 452 -4.50 5.14 -8.25
CA SER A 452 -4.46 3.80 -8.83
C SER A 452 -4.46 3.94 -10.35
N PHE A 453 -3.31 3.69 -10.97
CA PHE A 453 -3.19 3.72 -12.43
C PHE A 453 -3.77 2.45 -13.04
N ILE A 454 -4.73 2.59 -13.95
CA ILE A 454 -5.52 1.49 -14.51
C ILE A 454 -5.49 1.58 -16.04
N PRO A 455 -4.62 0.83 -16.72
CA PRO A 455 -4.70 0.71 -18.17
C PRO A 455 -5.91 -0.15 -18.52
N VAL A 456 -6.83 0.39 -19.32
CA VAL A 456 -8.02 -0.31 -19.79
C VAL A 456 -7.89 -0.64 -21.27
N SER A 457 -8.17 -1.89 -21.61
CA SER A 457 -8.19 -2.38 -22.98
C SER A 457 -9.38 -3.32 -23.18
N TYR A 458 -9.72 -3.57 -24.43
CA TYR A 458 -10.76 -4.54 -24.74
C TYR A 458 -10.26 -5.97 -24.54
N THR A 459 -10.95 -6.75 -23.72
CA THR A 459 -10.65 -8.16 -23.49
C THR A 459 -11.18 -9.08 -24.58
N HIS A 460 -12.12 -8.60 -25.42
CA HIS A 460 -12.65 -9.29 -26.58
C HIS A 460 -12.39 -8.49 -27.84
N LEU A 461 -11.19 -8.64 -28.38
CA LEU A 461 -10.98 -8.35 -29.79
C LEU A 461 -11.72 -9.42 -30.58
N THR A 462 -12.95 -9.15 -30.97
CA THR A 462 -13.53 -9.81 -32.12
C THR A 462 -12.69 -9.34 -33.30
N LEU A 463 -11.77 -10.19 -33.73
CA LEU A 463 -11.15 -9.99 -35.04
C LEU A 463 -12.27 -9.77 -36.05
N PRO A 464 -12.23 -8.73 -36.87
CA PRO A 464 -13.22 -8.56 -37.92
C PRO A 464 -13.21 -9.83 -38.78
N THR A 465 -14.31 -10.57 -38.72
CA THR A 465 -14.48 -11.79 -39.54
C THR A 465 -14.90 -11.47 -40.95
N THR A 466 -15.00 -10.20 -41.30
CA THR A 466 -15.28 -9.75 -42.67
C THR A 466 -14.08 -8.97 -43.19
N PRO A 467 -13.50 -9.39 -44.33
CA PRO A 467 -12.61 -8.50 -45.03
C PRO A 467 -13.39 -7.30 -45.54
N TYR A 468 -12.91 -6.11 -45.25
CA TYR A 468 -13.37 -4.88 -45.89
C TYR A 468 -12.95 -4.86 -47.34
#